data_a2181c9c7caf967e56a113804735d3e0
#
_entry.id   a2181c9c7caf967e56a113804735d3e0
#
_cell.length_a   1.000
_cell.length_b   1.000
_cell.length_c   1.000
_cell.angle_alpha   90.00
_cell.angle_beta   90.00
_cell.angle_gamma   90.00
#
_symmetry.space_group_name_H-M   'P 1'
#
loop_
_entity.id
_entity.type
_entity.pdbx_description
1 polymer ?
#
loop_
_entity_poly.entity_id
_entity_poly.type
_entity_poly.pdbx_seq_one_letter_code
_entity_poly.pdbx_strand_id
1 'polypeptide(L)'
;ALERLNASRAIILGHSWGASVAVALALRHPEVVKGLVLASGYYYPKPRADALMLSVPAMPVIGDIIRYTISPVIGRLAWPQMLRKIFGPRPVPAKFAGFPQEMALRPSQIRASAAEAALMMPAAMSHATDYASLKMPVAIIAGEQDRLIDTNEQSARLHVDVSQSEFDSLPGQGHMIQQTATASVMAAIQSVDGRSRTADVPV
;
A
#
# COMPACT_ATOMS: atom_id res chain seq x y z
N ALA A 1 -4.84 -15.06 13.93
CA ALA A 1 -5.31 -13.82 14.56
C ALA A 1 -6.83 -13.74 14.51
N LEU A 2 -7.49 -13.90 13.34
CA LEU A 2 -8.96 -13.81 13.17
C LEU A 2 -9.70 -14.79 14.10
N GLU A 3 -9.24 -16.02 14.22
CA GLU A 3 -9.83 -17.03 15.12
C GLU A 3 -9.87 -16.56 16.59
N ARG A 4 -8.81 -15.89 17.07
CA ARG A 4 -8.77 -15.33 18.43
C ARG A 4 -9.74 -14.17 18.65
N LEU A 5 -10.20 -13.54 17.57
CA LEU A 5 -11.19 -12.47 17.57
C LEU A 5 -12.60 -12.97 17.27
N ASN A 6 -12.78 -14.30 17.15
CA ASN A 6 -14.04 -14.93 16.71
C ASN A 6 -14.55 -14.35 15.38
N ALA A 7 -13.65 -13.95 14.49
CA ALA A 7 -13.94 -13.42 13.18
C ALA A 7 -13.57 -14.45 12.12
N SER A 8 -14.53 -14.91 11.33
CA SER A 8 -14.28 -15.85 10.22
C SER A 8 -13.71 -15.16 9.00
N ARG A 9 -14.16 -13.93 8.72
CA ARG A 9 -13.74 -13.13 7.56
C ARG A 9 -13.53 -11.68 7.97
N ALA A 10 -12.65 -10.96 7.25
CA ALA A 10 -12.37 -9.55 7.52
C ALA A 10 -12.30 -8.72 6.24
N ILE A 11 -12.64 -7.43 6.34
CA ILE A 11 -12.28 -6.44 5.32
C ILE A 11 -10.80 -6.11 5.51
N ILE A 12 -10.04 -6.24 4.44
CA ILE A 12 -8.60 -6.00 4.46
C ILE A 12 -8.32 -4.64 3.81
N LEU A 13 -7.78 -3.71 4.58
CA LEU A 13 -7.28 -2.45 4.06
C LEU A 13 -5.77 -2.56 3.86
N GLY A 14 -5.32 -2.31 2.64
CA GLY A 14 -3.91 -2.23 2.29
C GLY A 14 -3.54 -0.86 1.72
N HIS A 15 -2.44 -0.26 2.20
CA HIS A 15 -1.90 0.98 1.66
C HIS A 15 -0.52 0.74 1.04
N SER A 16 -0.27 1.31 -0.13
CA SER A 16 1.01 1.21 -0.84
C SER A 16 1.43 -0.26 -1.03
N TRP A 17 2.59 -0.70 -0.55
CA TRP A 17 3.00 -2.11 -0.53
C TRP A 17 1.98 -3.03 0.17
N GLY A 18 1.35 -2.55 1.25
CA GLY A 18 0.29 -3.29 1.94
C GLY A 18 -0.92 -3.61 1.07
N ALA A 19 -1.18 -2.85 0.01
CA ALA A 19 -2.24 -3.15 -0.95
C ALA A 19 -1.89 -4.40 -1.79
N SER A 20 -0.64 -4.54 -2.21
CA SER A 20 -0.16 -5.76 -2.89
C SER A 20 -0.27 -6.99 -1.98
N VAL A 21 0.06 -6.84 -0.69
CA VAL A 21 -0.10 -7.90 0.31
C VAL A 21 -1.58 -8.28 0.51
N ALA A 22 -2.47 -7.28 0.57
CA ALA A 22 -3.91 -7.50 0.69
C ALA A 22 -4.48 -8.27 -0.52
N VAL A 23 -4.06 -7.91 -1.73
CA VAL A 23 -4.43 -8.63 -2.95
C VAL A 23 -3.89 -10.06 -2.94
N ALA A 24 -2.61 -10.26 -2.59
CA ALA A 24 -2.02 -11.60 -2.49
C ALA A 24 -2.75 -12.49 -1.48
N LEU A 25 -3.18 -11.91 -0.34
CA LEU A 25 -4.01 -12.61 0.65
C LEU A 25 -5.36 -13.01 0.05
N ALA A 26 -6.04 -12.10 -0.64
CA ALA A 26 -7.36 -12.35 -1.22
C ALA A 26 -7.33 -13.39 -2.35
N LEU A 27 -6.25 -13.42 -3.15
CA LEU A 27 -6.07 -14.42 -4.19
C LEU A 27 -5.79 -15.82 -3.64
N ARG A 28 -5.01 -15.91 -2.55
CA ARG A 28 -4.59 -17.19 -1.96
C ARG A 28 -5.56 -17.73 -0.91
N HIS A 29 -6.25 -16.83 -0.21
CA HIS A 29 -7.13 -17.12 0.92
C HIS A 29 -8.44 -16.34 0.83
N PRO A 30 -9.22 -16.50 -0.26
CA PRO A 30 -10.48 -15.76 -0.43
C PRO A 30 -11.50 -16.06 0.68
N GLU A 31 -11.40 -17.22 1.31
CA GLU A 31 -12.28 -17.66 2.38
C GLU A 31 -12.19 -16.80 3.66
N VAL A 32 -11.07 -16.11 3.90
CA VAL A 32 -10.91 -15.24 5.07
C VAL A 32 -11.09 -13.75 4.72
N VAL A 33 -11.26 -13.40 3.45
CA VAL A 33 -11.40 -12.02 2.99
C VAL A 33 -12.85 -11.70 2.66
N LYS A 34 -13.45 -10.80 3.44
CA LYS A 34 -14.82 -10.31 3.24
C LYS A 34 -14.88 -9.25 2.13
N GLY A 35 -13.83 -8.44 2.00
CA GLY A 35 -13.69 -7.41 0.99
C GLY A 35 -12.34 -6.71 1.08
N LEU A 36 -12.00 -5.92 0.07
CA LEU A 36 -10.73 -5.20 -0.04
C LEU A 36 -10.93 -3.69 -0.11
N VAL A 37 -10.09 -2.94 0.61
CA VAL A 37 -9.88 -1.51 0.42
C VAL A 37 -8.42 -1.29 0.07
N LEU A 38 -8.17 -0.84 -1.15
CA LEU A 38 -6.84 -0.74 -1.74
C LEU A 38 -6.45 0.73 -1.92
N ALA A 39 -5.56 1.22 -1.08
CA ALA A 39 -5.20 2.63 -1.00
C ALA A 39 -3.81 2.89 -1.60
N SER A 40 -3.72 3.69 -2.68
CA SER A 40 -2.47 4.11 -3.34
C SER A 40 -1.48 2.95 -3.58
N GLY A 41 -1.97 1.81 -4.07
CA GLY A 41 -1.20 0.57 -4.17
C GLY A 41 -0.39 0.42 -5.45
N TYR A 42 0.53 -0.56 -5.45
CA TYR A 42 1.35 -0.94 -6.60
C TYR A 42 0.93 -2.32 -7.08
N TYR A 43 0.46 -2.43 -8.31
CA TYR A 43 -0.19 -3.65 -8.83
C TYR A 43 0.46 -4.17 -10.11
N TYR A 44 0.96 -3.30 -10.96
CA TYR A 44 1.55 -3.68 -12.25
C TYR A 44 3.05 -3.41 -12.27
N PRO A 45 3.83 -4.33 -12.84
CA PRO A 45 5.28 -4.18 -12.90
C PRO A 45 5.64 -2.96 -13.74
N LYS A 46 6.34 -2.02 -13.13
CA LYS A 46 6.95 -0.86 -13.80
C LYS A 46 8.40 -0.77 -13.36
N PRO A 47 9.36 -0.80 -14.29
CA PRO A 47 10.76 -0.64 -13.95
C PRO A 47 10.99 0.67 -13.19
N ARG A 48 11.64 0.58 -12.04
CA ARG A 48 11.97 1.71 -11.19
C ARG A 48 13.45 1.67 -10.85
N ALA A 49 14.22 2.60 -11.41
CA ALA A 49 15.67 2.68 -11.15
C ALA A 49 15.96 2.97 -9.66
N ASP A 50 15.10 3.75 -8.99
CA ASP A 50 15.22 4.03 -7.56
C ASP A 50 14.98 2.79 -6.68
N ALA A 51 14.13 1.86 -7.10
CA ALA A 51 13.86 0.62 -6.35
C ALA A 51 15.11 -0.24 -6.23
N LEU A 52 15.94 -0.31 -7.28
CA LEU A 52 17.21 -1.04 -7.24
C LEU A 52 18.18 -0.44 -6.20
N MET A 53 18.34 0.88 -6.20
CA MET A 53 19.19 1.55 -5.20
C MET A 53 18.64 1.39 -3.78
N LEU A 54 17.33 1.50 -3.61
CA LEU A 54 16.68 1.36 -2.31
C LEU A 54 16.71 -0.08 -1.76
N SER A 55 16.92 -1.09 -2.62
CA SER A 55 17.01 -2.50 -2.21
C SER A 55 18.39 -2.90 -1.65
N VAL A 56 19.44 -2.14 -1.93
CA VAL A 56 20.83 -2.46 -1.51
C VAL A 56 20.94 -2.75 -0.01
N PRO A 57 20.32 -2.00 0.92
CA PRO A 57 20.39 -2.29 2.35
C PRO A 57 19.79 -3.65 2.76
N ALA A 58 19.05 -4.33 1.89
CA ALA A 58 18.53 -5.69 2.14
C ALA A 58 19.54 -6.79 1.79
N MET A 59 20.59 -6.47 1.03
CA MET A 59 21.59 -7.45 0.60
C MET A 59 22.38 -8.01 1.80
N PRO A 60 22.67 -9.32 1.82
CA PRO A 60 23.57 -9.88 2.83
C PRO A 60 24.95 -9.23 2.79
N VAL A 61 25.58 -9.06 3.93
CA VAL A 61 26.92 -8.50 4.17
C VAL A 61 27.01 -7.02 3.81
N ILE A 62 26.87 -6.64 2.54
CA ILE A 62 26.96 -5.23 2.09
C ILE A 62 25.84 -4.41 2.72
N GLY A 63 24.62 -4.92 2.69
CA GLY A 63 23.47 -4.26 3.32
C GLY A 63 23.63 -4.15 4.83
N ASP A 64 24.25 -5.14 5.49
CA ASP A 64 24.54 -5.06 6.93
C ASP A 64 25.44 -3.85 7.24
N ILE A 65 26.53 -3.68 6.52
CA ILE A 65 27.44 -2.55 6.70
C ILE A 65 26.69 -1.23 6.45
N ILE A 66 25.99 -1.11 5.33
CA ILE A 66 25.34 0.12 4.90
C ILE A 66 24.24 0.55 5.89
N ARG A 67 23.41 -0.38 6.37
CA ARG A 67 22.29 -0.03 7.26
C ARG A 67 22.72 0.31 8.69
N TYR A 68 23.88 -0.12 9.12
CA TYR A 68 24.43 0.26 10.44
C TYR A 68 25.33 1.51 10.38
N THR A 69 25.71 1.97 9.19
CA THR A 69 26.63 3.10 9.01
C THR A 69 26.00 4.27 8.22
N ILE A 70 25.88 4.11 6.91
CA ILE A 70 25.54 5.17 5.97
C ILE A 70 24.03 5.46 5.92
N SER A 71 23.21 4.41 5.88
CA SER A 71 21.77 4.58 5.65
C SER A 71 21.04 5.42 6.71
N PRO A 72 21.32 5.29 8.02
CA PRO A 72 20.67 6.15 9.01
C PRO A 72 21.05 7.63 8.85
N VAL A 73 22.27 7.93 8.46
CA VAL A 73 22.73 9.32 8.24
C VAL A 73 22.03 9.91 7.02
N ILE A 74 22.08 9.21 5.89
CA ILE A 74 21.38 9.64 4.66
C ILE A 74 19.88 9.77 4.93
N GLY A 75 19.28 8.81 5.63
CA GLY A 75 17.87 8.84 5.99
C GLY A 75 17.49 10.06 6.80
N ARG A 76 18.30 10.47 7.79
CA ARG A 76 18.06 11.70 8.56
C ARG A 76 18.12 12.95 7.68
N LEU A 77 19.12 13.05 6.83
CA LEU A 77 19.28 14.20 5.93
C LEU A 77 18.14 14.26 4.88
N ALA A 78 17.74 13.13 4.33
CA ALA A 78 16.69 13.04 3.33
C ALA A 78 15.25 13.11 3.92
N TRP A 79 15.08 12.97 5.24
CA TRP A 79 13.78 12.86 5.90
C TRP A 79 12.80 13.97 5.54
N PRO A 80 13.14 15.27 5.61
CA PRO A 80 12.21 16.33 5.27
C PRO A 80 11.77 16.29 3.80
N GLN A 81 12.67 15.91 2.90
CA GLN A 81 12.37 15.80 1.47
C GLN A 81 11.48 14.59 1.21
N MET A 82 11.73 13.47 1.87
CA MET A 82 10.89 12.28 1.79
C MET A 82 9.47 12.58 2.26
N LEU A 83 9.29 13.25 3.40
CA LEU A 83 7.98 13.67 3.88
C LEU A 83 7.25 14.55 2.87
N ARG A 84 7.92 15.54 2.29
CA ARG A 84 7.33 16.39 1.24
C ARG A 84 6.94 15.59 -0.01
N LYS A 85 7.67 14.53 -0.33
CA LYS A 85 7.36 13.66 -1.47
C LYS A 85 6.12 12.81 -1.20
N ILE A 86 6.05 12.16 -0.03
CA ILE A 86 4.94 11.23 0.30
C ILE A 86 3.63 11.93 0.64
N PHE A 87 3.67 13.14 1.25
CA PHE A 87 2.46 13.90 1.59
C PHE A 87 2.04 14.88 0.49
N GLY A 88 2.99 15.32 -0.35
CA GLY A 88 2.69 16.30 -1.40
C GLY A 88 1.61 15.84 -2.38
N PRO A 89 0.76 16.80 -2.85
CA PRO A 89 0.89 18.26 -2.72
C PRO A 89 0.43 18.81 -1.35
N ARG A 90 -0.22 18.01 -0.51
CA ARG A 90 -0.64 18.44 0.83
C ARG A 90 0.56 18.68 1.75
N PRO A 91 0.45 19.61 2.69
CA PRO A 91 1.46 19.75 3.74
C PRO A 91 1.49 18.50 4.63
N VAL A 92 2.63 18.26 5.26
CA VAL A 92 2.74 17.20 6.28
C VAL A 92 1.79 17.53 7.44
N PRO A 93 0.86 16.63 7.80
CA PRO A 93 -0.07 16.90 8.88
C PRO A 93 0.64 17.12 10.22
N ALA A 94 0.15 18.05 11.04
CA ALA A 94 0.74 18.36 12.34
C ALA A 94 0.84 17.12 13.26
N LYS A 95 -0.16 16.22 13.20
CA LYS A 95 -0.13 14.93 13.93
C LYS A 95 1.08 14.06 13.57
N PHE A 96 1.67 14.25 12.37
CA PHE A 96 2.83 13.50 11.92
C PHE A 96 4.17 14.12 12.40
N ALA A 97 4.16 15.33 12.95
CA ALA A 97 5.36 15.97 13.53
C ALA A 97 5.94 15.15 14.70
N GLY A 98 5.09 14.44 15.44
CA GLY A 98 5.50 13.54 16.52
C GLY A 98 5.92 12.13 16.08
N PHE A 99 5.98 11.84 14.76
CA PHE A 99 6.40 10.53 14.28
C PHE A 99 7.86 10.25 14.65
N PRO A 100 8.17 9.12 15.29
CA PRO A 100 9.52 8.83 15.79
C PRO A 100 10.45 8.46 14.63
N GLN A 101 11.06 9.45 14.01
CA GLN A 101 12.00 9.30 12.88
C GLN A 101 13.07 8.23 13.16
N GLU A 102 13.61 8.21 14.37
CA GLU A 102 14.66 7.26 14.75
C GLU A 102 14.18 5.80 14.72
N MET A 103 12.89 5.56 14.95
CA MET A 103 12.32 4.22 14.78
C MET A 103 12.30 3.79 13.32
N ALA A 104 11.93 4.69 12.41
CA ALA A 104 11.91 4.41 10.97
C ALA A 104 13.33 4.19 10.41
N LEU A 105 14.34 4.80 11.03
CA LEU A 105 15.73 4.70 10.60
C LEU A 105 16.54 3.61 11.32
N ARG A 106 15.89 2.76 12.11
CA ARG A 106 16.56 1.58 12.69
C ARG A 106 17.05 0.64 11.59
N PRO A 107 18.22 -0.01 11.75
CA PRO A 107 18.75 -0.94 10.77
C PRO A 107 17.75 -2.03 10.34
N SER A 108 16.92 -2.52 11.28
CA SER A 108 15.85 -3.50 10.99
C SER A 108 14.75 -2.92 10.10
N GLN A 109 14.34 -1.68 10.31
CA GLN A 109 13.32 -1.01 9.48
C GLN A 109 13.86 -0.66 8.10
N ILE A 110 15.10 -0.16 8.03
CA ILE A 110 15.79 0.08 6.76
C ILE A 110 15.88 -1.22 5.94
N ARG A 111 16.23 -2.35 6.58
CA ARG A 111 16.26 -3.66 5.93
C ARG A 111 14.87 -4.06 5.42
N ALA A 112 13.83 -3.92 6.25
CA ALA A 112 12.47 -4.27 5.87
C ALA A 112 11.99 -3.45 4.67
N SER A 113 12.15 -2.12 4.71
CA SER A 113 11.77 -1.24 3.59
C SER A 113 12.58 -1.54 2.31
N ALA A 114 13.86 -1.88 2.44
CA ALA A 114 14.70 -2.27 1.31
C ALA A 114 14.25 -3.62 0.70
N ALA A 115 13.86 -4.58 1.53
CA ALA A 115 13.31 -5.86 1.08
C ALA A 115 11.95 -5.68 0.38
N GLU A 116 11.07 -4.82 0.90
CA GLU A 116 9.82 -4.44 0.25
C GLU A 116 10.07 -3.83 -1.12
N ALA A 117 11.02 -2.89 -1.24
CA ALA A 117 11.40 -2.28 -2.52
C ALA A 117 11.88 -3.33 -3.53
N ALA A 118 12.68 -4.31 -3.09
CA ALA A 118 13.16 -5.41 -3.92
C ALA A 118 12.01 -6.34 -4.40
N LEU A 119 10.99 -6.53 -3.56
CA LEU A 119 9.88 -7.44 -3.84
C LEU A 119 8.74 -6.80 -4.63
N MET A 120 8.68 -5.47 -4.76
CA MET A 120 7.56 -4.78 -5.42
C MET A 120 7.32 -5.27 -6.84
N MET A 121 8.35 -5.32 -7.67
CA MET A 121 8.22 -5.74 -9.07
C MET A 121 7.92 -7.25 -9.20
N PRO A 122 8.66 -8.17 -8.56
CA PRO A 122 8.33 -9.59 -8.60
C PRO A 122 6.92 -9.91 -8.11
N ALA A 123 6.46 -9.26 -7.03
CA ALA A 123 5.11 -9.45 -6.52
C ALA A 123 4.05 -8.98 -7.52
N ALA A 124 4.23 -7.81 -8.14
CA ALA A 124 3.31 -7.32 -9.16
C ALA A 124 3.28 -8.27 -10.39
N MET A 125 4.43 -8.78 -10.82
CA MET A 125 4.50 -9.76 -11.92
C MET A 125 3.76 -11.05 -11.59
N SER A 126 3.81 -11.51 -10.34
CA SER A 126 3.18 -12.78 -9.94
C SER A 126 1.66 -12.73 -9.84
N HIS A 127 1.05 -11.54 -9.81
CA HIS A 127 -0.38 -11.37 -9.61
C HIS A 127 -1.10 -10.61 -10.72
N ALA A 128 -0.39 -9.96 -11.63
CA ALA A 128 -0.96 -9.09 -12.65
C ALA A 128 -1.99 -9.77 -13.58
N THR A 129 -1.92 -11.09 -13.74
CA THR A 129 -2.86 -11.87 -14.56
C THR A 129 -4.09 -12.35 -13.79
N ASP A 130 -4.08 -12.27 -12.46
CA ASP A 130 -5.05 -12.96 -11.60
C ASP A 130 -6.10 -12.02 -11.00
N TYR A 131 -5.99 -10.70 -11.22
CA TYR A 131 -6.88 -9.71 -10.61
C TYR A 131 -8.36 -9.92 -10.95
N ALA A 132 -8.68 -10.36 -12.15
CA ALA A 132 -10.05 -10.69 -12.56
C ALA A 132 -10.67 -11.87 -11.77
N SER A 133 -9.85 -12.65 -11.07
CA SER A 133 -10.33 -13.75 -10.23
C SER A 133 -10.82 -13.30 -8.85
N LEU A 134 -10.55 -12.05 -8.45
CA LEU A 134 -11.08 -11.47 -7.21
C LEU A 134 -12.61 -11.39 -7.31
N LYS A 135 -13.33 -12.00 -6.35
CA LYS A 135 -14.81 -12.07 -6.36
C LYS A 135 -15.47 -11.24 -5.26
N MET A 136 -14.72 -10.90 -4.22
CA MET A 136 -15.21 -10.07 -3.13
C MET A 136 -15.37 -8.60 -3.57
N PRO A 137 -16.17 -7.79 -2.85
CA PRO A 137 -16.22 -6.34 -3.05
C PRO A 137 -14.84 -5.70 -2.89
N VAL A 138 -14.47 -4.85 -3.83
CA VAL A 138 -13.21 -4.10 -3.84
C VAL A 138 -13.50 -2.61 -3.95
N ALA A 139 -12.90 -1.80 -3.10
CA ALA A 139 -12.80 -0.36 -3.25
C ALA A 139 -11.33 0.02 -3.47
N ILE A 140 -11.06 0.72 -4.55
CA ILE A 140 -9.75 1.24 -4.91
C ILE A 140 -9.79 2.75 -4.70
N ILE A 141 -8.85 3.29 -3.94
CA ILE A 141 -8.80 4.71 -3.64
C ILE A 141 -7.37 5.22 -3.76
N ALA A 142 -7.14 6.33 -4.47
CA ALA A 142 -5.80 6.84 -4.71
C ALA A 142 -5.78 8.37 -4.79
N GLY A 143 -4.65 8.97 -4.42
CA GLY A 143 -4.44 10.40 -4.62
C GLY A 143 -4.08 10.68 -6.08
N GLU A 144 -4.76 11.64 -6.68
CA GLU A 144 -4.55 12.02 -8.10
C GLU A 144 -3.14 12.57 -8.35
N GLN A 145 -2.56 13.24 -7.34
CA GLN A 145 -1.21 13.81 -7.41
C GLN A 145 -0.18 12.96 -6.63
N ASP A 146 -0.38 11.66 -6.54
CA ASP A 146 0.60 10.77 -5.92
C ASP A 146 1.94 10.83 -6.68
N ARG A 147 3.01 11.18 -5.93
CA ARG A 147 4.36 11.36 -6.49
C ARG A 147 5.23 10.09 -6.41
N LEU A 148 4.68 9.02 -5.85
CA LEU A 148 5.37 7.73 -5.73
C LEU A 148 4.80 6.69 -6.67
N ILE A 149 3.48 6.63 -6.77
CA ILE A 149 2.72 5.62 -7.51
C ILE A 149 1.81 6.35 -8.49
N ASP A 150 1.98 6.08 -9.78
CA ASP A 150 1.13 6.65 -10.81
C ASP A 150 -0.29 6.07 -10.68
N THR A 151 -1.24 6.93 -10.36
CA THR A 151 -2.63 6.54 -10.09
C THR A 151 -3.30 5.92 -11.32
N ASN A 152 -3.01 6.42 -12.52
CA ASN A 152 -3.62 5.92 -13.75
C ASN A 152 -3.05 4.55 -14.14
N GLU A 153 -1.72 4.39 -14.07
CA GLU A 153 -1.06 3.15 -14.46
C GLU A 153 -1.26 2.02 -13.44
N GLN A 154 -1.62 2.36 -12.23
CA GLN A 154 -1.77 1.37 -11.15
C GLN A 154 -3.25 1.24 -10.73
N SER A 155 -3.81 2.20 -10.03
CA SER A 155 -5.14 2.10 -9.43
C SER A 155 -6.26 2.13 -10.46
N ALA A 156 -6.23 3.04 -11.42
CA ALA A 156 -7.26 3.10 -12.46
C ALA A 156 -7.21 1.86 -13.38
N ARG A 157 -5.99 1.39 -13.71
CA ARG A 157 -5.84 0.15 -14.47
C ARG A 157 -6.38 -1.06 -13.71
N LEU A 158 -6.13 -1.17 -12.41
CA LEU A 158 -6.67 -2.26 -11.59
C LEU A 158 -8.20 -2.25 -11.57
N HIS A 159 -8.80 -1.05 -11.54
CA HIS A 159 -10.26 -0.91 -11.63
C HIS A 159 -10.83 -1.49 -12.93
N VAL A 160 -10.12 -1.34 -14.05
CA VAL A 160 -10.53 -1.95 -15.32
C VAL A 160 -10.46 -3.47 -15.27
N ASP A 161 -9.40 -4.03 -14.65
CA ASP A 161 -9.21 -5.49 -14.57
C ASP A 161 -10.10 -6.15 -13.51
N VAL A 162 -10.61 -5.37 -12.53
CA VAL A 162 -11.51 -5.84 -11.44
C VAL A 162 -12.88 -5.21 -11.60
N SER A 163 -13.71 -5.79 -12.46
CA SER A 163 -14.98 -5.21 -12.93
C SER A 163 -15.99 -4.87 -11.82
N GLN A 164 -15.95 -5.57 -10.67
CA GLN A 164 -16.82 -5.30 -9.51
C GLN A 164 -16.25 -4.27 -8.54
N SER A 165 -15.07 -3.70 -8.83
CA SER A 165 -14.47 -2.68 -7.96
C SER A 165 -15.14 -1.32 -8.12
N GLU A 166 -15.05 -0.51 -7.07
CA GLU A 166 -15.27 0.94 -7.12
C GLU A 166 -13.91 1.63 -7.12
N PHE A 167 -13.80 2.73 -7.85
CA PHE A 167 -12.57 3.51 -7.90
C PHE A 167 -12.84 4.97 -7.58
N ASP A 168 -12.12 5.51 -6.60
CA ASP A 168 -12.16 6.91 -6.21
C ASP A 168 -10.76 7.54 -6.35
N SER A 169 -10.64 8.48 -7.31
CA SER A 169 -9.44 9.27 -7.54
C SER A 169 -9.59 10.62 -6.82
N LEU A 170 -8.80 10.83 -5.78
CA LEU A 170 -8.93 11.97 -4.88
C LEU A 170 -8.13 13.18 -5.38
N PRO A 171 -8.79 14.25 -5.88
CA PRO A 171 -8.11 15.45 -6.32
C PRO A 171 -7.39 16.16 -5.16
N GLY A 172 -6.20 16.71 -5.42
CA GLY A 172 -5.41 17.41 -4.42
C GLY A 172 -4.80 16.51 -3.35
N GLN A 173 -4.80 15.20 -3.53
CA GLN A 173 -4.19 14.25 -2.60
C GLN A 173 -2.96 13.58 -3.21
N GLY A 174 -1.99 13.26 -2.34
CA GLY A 174 -0.79 12.51 -2.68
C GLY A 174 -0.85 11.07 -2.20
N HIS A 175 0.32 10.50 -1.87
CA HIS A 175 0.43 9.08 -1.51
C HIS A 175 -0.22 8.71 -0.17
N MET A 176 -0.16 9.59 0.83
CA MET A 176 -0.57 9.29 2.22
C MET A 176 -2.05 9.61 2.48
N ILE A 177 -2.94 9.12 1.60
CA ILE A 177 -4.38 9.41 1.66
C ILE A 177 -5.04 8.99 2.99
N GLN A 178 -4.59 7.93 3.62
CA GLN A 178 -5.10 7.50 4.93
C GLN A 178 -4.81 8.53 6.04
N GLN A 179 -3.87 9.44 5.81
CA GLN A 179 -3.51 10.53 6.74
C GLN A 179 -4.15 11.87 6.35
N THR A 180 -4.33 12.12 5.05
CA THR A 180 -4.76 13.41 4.51
C THR A 180 -6.21 13.41 4.04
N ALA A 181 -6.79 12.25 3.78
CA ALA A 181 -8.17 12.03 3.33
C ALA A 181 -8.83 10.88 4.10
N THR A 182 -8.64 10.83 5.42
CA THR A 182 -9.13 9.72 6.30
C THR A 182 -10.63 9.47 6.14
N ALA A 183 -11.44 10.52 5.95
CA ALA A 183 -12.89 10.38 5.77
C ALA A 183 -13.23 9.58 4.49
N SER A 184 -12.52 9.83 3.37
CA SER A 184 -12.72 9.09 2.14
C SER A 184 -12.32 7.62 2.28
N VAL A 185 -11.22 7.35 2.99
CA VAL A 185 -10.80 5.97 3.29
C VAL A 185 -11.84 5.25 4.15
N MET A 186 -12.41 5.94 5.15
CA MET A 186 -13.49 5.37 5.98
C MET A 186 -14.77 5.12 5.18
N ALA A 187 -15.14 6.01 4.26
CA ALA A 187 -16.27 5.82 3.35
C ALA A 187 -16.06 4.59 2.45
N ALA A 188 -14.85 4.38 1.92
CA ALA A 188 -14.51 3.19 1.14
C ALA A 188 -14.67 1.89 1.97
N ILE A 189 -14.25 1.89 3.24
CA ILE A 189 -14.46 0.75 4.15
C ILE A 189 -15.97 0.48 4.33
N GLN A 190 -16.76 1.52 4.57
CA GLN A 190 -18.21 1.41 4.76
C GLN A 190 -18.92 0.91 3.50
N SER A 191 -18.52 1.38 2.30
CA SER A 191 -19.01 0.88 1.02
C SER A 191 -18.75 -0.62 0.87
N VAL A 192 -17.52 -1.05 1.11
CA VAL A 192 -17.15 -2.48 1.03
C VAL A 192 -17.94 -3.31 2.04
N ASP A 193 -18.13 -2.83 3.28
CA ASP A 193 -18.92 -3.55 4.29
C ASP A 193 -20.39 -3.69 3.85
N GLY A 194 -21.00 -2.63 3.35
CA GLY A 194 -22.36 -2.65 2.83
C GLY A 194 -22.54 -3.68 1.72
N ARG A 195 -21.68 -3.64 0.69
CA ARG A 195 -21.72 -4.57 -0.46
C ARG A 195 -21.44 -6.02 -0.05
N SER A 196 -20.59 -6.25 0.93
CA SER A 196 -20.29 -7.59 1.40
C SER A 196 -21.47 -8.23 2.15
N ARG A 197 -22.26 -7.43 2.87
CA ARG A 197 -23.48 -7.92 3.57
C ARG A 197 -24.57 -8.31 2.59
N THR A 198 -24.74 -7.58 1.48
CA THR A 198 -25.71 -7.92 0.45
C THR A 198 -25.33 -9.19 -0.33
N ALA A 199 -24.04 -9.47 -0.48
CA ALA A 199 -23.56 -10.68 -1.14
C ALA A 199 -23.70 -11.94 -0.25
N ASP A 200 -23.79 -11.80 1.06
CA ASP A 200 -23.93 -12.91 2.02
C ASP A 200 -25.43 -13.26 2.31
N VAL A 201 -26.43 -12.54 1.71
CA VAL A 201 -27.85 -12.86 1.84
C VAL A 201 -28.19 -13.98 0.85
N PRO A 202 -28.59 -15.19 1.31
CA PRO A 202 -29.03 -16.26 0.39
C PRO A 202 -30.28 -15.79 -0.35
N VAL A 203 -30.32 -16.00 -1.67
CA VAL A 203 -31.50 -15.82 -2.52
C VAL A 203 -32.47 -16.99 -2.28
#